data_2d398498bd9b6009af06c500d9d3fd07
#
_entry.id   2d398498bd9b6009af06c500d9d3fd07
#
_cell.length_a   1.000
_cell.length_b   1.000
_cell.length_c   1.000
_cell.angle_alpha   90.00
_cell.angle_beta   90.00
_cell.angle_gamma   90.00
#
_symmetry.space_group_name_H-M   'P 1'
#
loop_
_entity.id
_entity.type
_entity.pdbx_description
1 polymer ?
#
loop_
_entity_poly.entity_id
_entity_poly.type
_entity_poly.pdbx_seq_one_letter_code
_entity_poly.pdbx_strand_id
1 'polypeptide(L)'
;SAFRQIFTHVRFKTVLEVRACDRQNKGDEMMPATFLAGLLTADKTRGYLLDEILTWKDEDRVRLLENALSVDFSNNGPKNKSIGYWLEFLCQLSLNGLDERSNTLDIKNERELIETKLKNLISKGTKTKQIQDEFKNSGQTLKSFIRENYLDLYDD
;
A
#
# COMPACT_ATOMS: atom_id res chain seq x y z
N SER A 1 4.91 -19.20 24.42
CA SER A 1 3.79 -19.69 23.62
C SER A 1 4.08 -19.51 22.14
N ALA A 2 3.86 -20.53 21.30
CA ALA A 2 4.17 -20.55 19.87
C ALA A 2 3.50 -19.39 19.10
N PHE A 3 2.32 -18.94 19.52
CA PHE A 3 1.61 -17.81 18.90
C PHE A 3 2.34 -16.48 18.95
N ARG A 4 3.30 -16.28 19.85
CA ARG A 4 4.12 -15.06 19.89
C ARG A 4 5.24 -15.04 18.84
N GLN A 5 5.53 -16.17 18.24
CA GLN A 5 6.59 -16.33 17.24
C GLN A 5 6.08 -16.20 15.79
N ILE A 6 4.75 -16.23 15.58
CA ILE A 6 4.15 -16.04 14.27
C ILE A 6 4.05 -14.54 13.98
N PHE A 7 4.74 -14.09 12.95
CA PHE A 7 4.61 -12.73 12.44
C PHE A 7 3.33 -12.65 11.57
N THR A 8 2.30 -11.98 12.10
CA THR A 8 1.06 -11.76 11.36
C THR A 8 0.98 -10.33 10.85
N HIS A 9 0.38 -10.13 9.67
CA HIS A 9 0.14 -8.78 9.12
C HIS A 9 -0.83 -7.96 9.96
N VAL A 10 -1.71 -8.64 10.69
CA VAL A 10 -2.67 -8.04 11.61
C VAL A 10 -2.61 -8.77 12.95
N ARG A 11 -2.61 -8.03 14.04
CA ARG A 11 -2.58 -8.57 15.39
C ARG A 11 -3.63 -7.92 16.29
N PHE A 12 -4.34 -8.75 17.03
CA PHE A 12 -5.25 -8.28 18.09
C PHE A 12 -4.48 -8.05 19.38
N LYS A 13 -4.67 -6.87 19.94
CA LYS A 13 -4.27 -6.46 21.30
C LYS A 13 -5.49 -5.82 21.98
N THR A 14 -5.28 -4.74 22.74
CA THR A 14 -6.36 -3.82 23.13
C THR A 14 -6.89 -3.03 21.94
N VAL A 15 -6.12 -2.97 20.88
CA VAL A 15 -6.46 -2.38 19.58
C VAL A 15 -6.11 -3.35 18.45
N LEU A 16 -6.67 -3.12 17.27
CA LEU A 16 -6.28 -3.81 16.05
C LEU A 16 -4.99 -3.16 15.52
N GLU A 17 -3.89 -3.92 15.52
CA GLU A 17 -2.60 -3.47 15.02
C GLU A 17 -2.37 -3.98 13.59
N VAL A 18 -2.27 -3.09 12.62
CA VAL A 18 -1.88 -3.43 11.24
C VAL A 18 -0.36 -3.29 11.12
N ARG A 19 0.31 -4.34 10.63
CA ARG A 19 1.78 -4.46 10.63
C ARG A 19 2.38 -4.69 9.24
N ALA A 20 1.56 -4.66 8.20
CA ALA A 20 1.98 -4.98 6.84
C ALA A 20 2.64 -3.81 6.10
N CYS A 21 2.67 -2.63 6.70
CA CYS A 21 3.20 -1.44 6.03
C CYS A 21 4.70 -1.34 6.14
N ASP A 22 5.38 -1.13 5.02
CA ASP A 22 6.80 -0.84 4.96
C ASP A 22 7.14 0.57 5.42
N ARG A 23 8.42 0.78 5.73
CA ARG A 23 8.96 2.12 5.99
C ARG A 23 8.77 3.00 4.76
N GLN A 24 8.27 4.20 4.98
CA GLN A 24 8.09 5.22 3.95
C GLN A 24 9.29 6.18 3.90
N ASN A 25 9.41 6.92 2.80
CA ASN A 25 10.38 8.00 2.68
C ASN A 25 10.04 9.16 3.64
N LYS A 26 11.03 10.00 3.93
CA LYS A 26 10.85 11.23 4.70
C LYS A 26 9.73 12.09 4.06
N GLY A 27 8.74 12.46 4.85
CA GLY A 27 7.56 13.22 4.43
C GLY A 27 6.39 12.36 3.91
N ASP A 28 6.56 11.02 3.84
CA ASP A 28 5.52 10.08 3.44
C ASP A 28 5.06 9.15 4.57
N GLU A 29 5.56 9.36 5.78
CA GLU A 29 5.37 8.45 6.93
C GLU A 29 3.90 8.23 7.27
N MET A 30 3.06 9.26 7.07
CA MET A 30 1.63 9.17 7.33
C MET A 30 0.81 8.50 6.21
N MET A 31 1.41 8.26 5.05
CA MET A 31 0.69 7.70 3.89
C MET A 31 0.01 6.36 4.19
N PRO A 32 0.67 5.35 4.81
CA PRO A 32 0.01 4.09 5.14
C PRO A 32 -1.13 4.24 6.15
N ALA A 33 -0.94 5.07 7.18
CA ALA A 33 -1.97 5.31 8.18
C ALA A 33 -3.20 5.99 7.57
N THR A 34 -2.98 7.02 6.76
CA THR A 34 -4.06 7.75 6.07
C THR A 34 -4.80 6.85 5.07
N PHE A 35 -4.07 6.04 4.29
CA PHE A 35 -4.64 5.07 3.37
C PHE A 35 -5.55 4.07 4.09
N LEU A 36 -5.09 3.49 5.19
CA LEU A 36 -5.87 2.55 5.99
C LEU A 36 -7.05 3.23 6.71
N ALA A 37 -6.88 4.46 7.16
CA ALA A 37 -7.98 5.23 7.74
C ALA A 37 -9.14 5.38 6.74
N GLY A 38 -8.85 5.71 5.49
CA GLY A 38 -9.85 5.79 4.44
C GLY A 38 -10.60 4.49 4.19
N LEU A 39 -9.88 3.35 4.18
CA LEU A 39 -10.49 2.04 3.93
C LEU A 39 -11.31 1.50 5.11
N LEU A 40 -10.86 1.75 6.35
CA LEU A 40 -11.33 0.98 7.51
C LEU A 40 -12.23 1.77 8.47
N THR A 41 -12.17 3.10 8.46
CA THR A 41 -12.87 3.92 9.46
C THR A 41 -14.09 4.67 8.92
N ALA A 42 -14.32 4.66 7.61
CA ALA A 42 -15.51 5.15 6.96
C ALA A 42 -16.51 4.01 6.77
N ASP A 43 -17.71 4.11 7.32
CA ASP A 43 -18.63 2.97 7.44
C ASP A 43 -19.12 2.43 6.10
N LYS A 44 -19.51 3.30 5.16
CA LYS A 44 -19.98 2.87 3.83
C LYS A 44 -18.83 2.28 3.02
N THR A 45 -17.67 2.94 3.03
CA THR A 45 -16.47 2.48 2.35
C THR A 45 -16.01 1.13 2.87
N ARG A 46 -15.96 0.96 4.19
CA ARG A 46 -15.61 -0.32 4.83
C ARG A 46 -16.61 -1.41 4.49
N GLY A 47 -17.91 -1.11 4.52
CA GLY A 47 -18.96 -2.05 4.13
C GLY A 47 -18.78 -2.54 2.70
N TYR A 48 -18.59 -1.62 1.76
CA TYR A 48 -18.36 -1.96 0.36
C TYR A 48 -17.09 -2.80 0.14
N LEU A 49 -15.99 -2.45 0.82
CA LEU A 49 -14.76 -3.25 0.79
C LEU A 49 -15.00 -4.66 1.31
N LEU A 50 -15.71 -4.78 2.43
CA LEU A 50 -16.00 -6.07 3.06
C LEU A 50 -16.87 -6.94 2.15
N ASP A 51 -17.92 -6.38 1.57
CA ASP A 51 -18.80 -7.08 0.63
C ASP A 51 -17.99 -7.61 -0.58
N GLU A 52 -17.04 -6.82 -1.10
CA GLU A 52 -16.20 -7.26 -2.21
C GLU A 52 -15.27 -8.42 -1.80
N ILE A 53 -14.50 -8.27 -0.72
CA ILE A 53 -13.50 -9.29 -0.33
C ILE A 53 -14.13 -10.59 0.21
N LEU A 54 -15.37 -10.54 0.71
CA LEU A 54 -16.10 -11.73 1.15
C LEU A 54 -16.54 -12.62 -0.03
N THR A 55 -16.61 -12.07 -1.24
CA THR A 55 -16.87 -12.85 -2.46
C THR A 55 -15.66 -13.62 -2.98
N TRP A 56 -14.45 -13.34 -2.45
CA TRP A 56 -13.23 -13.98 -2.90
C TRP A 56 -13.14 -15.42 -2.39
N LYS A 57 -12.76 -16.32 -3.27
CA LYS A 57 -12.49 -17.72 -2.96
C LYS A 57 -11.10 -17.87 -2.32
N ASP A 58 -10.82 -19.03 -1.77
CA ASP A 58 -9.51 -19.33 -1.18
C ASP A 58 -8.39 -19.24 -2.22
N GLU A 59 -8.64 -19.67 -3.46
CA GLU A 59 -7.68 -19.58 -4.56
C GLU A 59 -7.35 -18.12 -4.91
N ASP A 60 -8.32 -17.20 -4.79
CA ASP A 60 -8.10 -15.76 -5.00
C ASP A 60 -7.17 -15.18 -3.94
N ARG A 61 -7.33 -15.61 -2.69
CA ARG A 61 -6.49 -15.17 -1.56
C ARG A 61 -5.08 -15.72 -1.68
N VAL A 62 -4.92 -17.01 -2.04
CA VAL A 62 -3.61 -17.62 -2.29
C VAL A 62 -2.91 -16.89 -3.42
N ARG A 63 -3.59 -16.64 -4.53
CA ARG A 63 -3.04 -15.92 -5.69
C ARG A 63 -2.58 -14.50 -5.34
N LEU A 64 -3.35 -13.80 -4.51
CA LEU A 64 -2.95 -12.48 -4.03
C LEU A 64 -1.65 -12.55 -3.22
N LEU A 65 -1.52 -13.52 -2.31
CA LEU A 65 -0.32 -13.70 -1.48
C LEU A 65 0.91 -14.06 -2.33
N GLU A 66 0.76 -14.96 -3.29
CA GLU A 66 1.85 -15.37 -4.20
C GLU A 66 2.38 -14.19 -5.03
N ASN A 67 1.48 -13.31 -5.49
CA ASN A 67 1.83 -12.18 -6.33
C ASN A 67 2.15 -10.89 -5.54
N ALA A 68 1.91 -10.87 -4.23
CA ALA A 68 2.20 -9.69 -3.38
C ALA A 68 3.70 -9.34 -3.31
N LEU A 69 4.58 -10.32 -3.58
CA LEU A 69 6.03 -10.12 -3.63
C LEU A 69 6.52 -9.60 -4.99
N SER A 70 5.67 -9.59 -6.00
CA SER A 70 6.02 -9.09 -7.32
C SER A 70 5.84 -7.58 -7.42
N VAL A 71 6.75 -6.94 -8.16
CA VAL A 71 6.62 -5.53 -8.52
C VAL A 71 5.85 -5.33 -9.84
N ASP A 72 5.43 -6.43 -10.47
CA ASP A 72 4.69 -6.43 -11.74
C ASP A 72 3.19 -6.41 -11.48
N PHE A 73 2.58 -5.27 -11.72
CA PHE A 73 1.15 -5.05 -11.53
C PHE A 73 0.27 -5.74 -12.58
N SER A 74 0.85 -6.31 -13.65
CA SER A 74 0.10 -7.10 -14.64
C SER A 74 -0.24 -8.50 -14.16
N ASN A 75 0.42 -9.00 -13.11
CA ASN A 75 0.16 -10.32 -12.54
C ASN A 75 -1.30 -10.48 -12.13
N ASN A 76 -1.83 -11.69 -12.30
CA ASN A 76 -3.19 -12.03 -11.93
C ASN A 76 -3.40 -11.99 -10.42
N GLY A 77 -4.43 -11.30 -10.00
CA GLY A 77 -4.95 -11.26 -8.63
C GLY A 77 -6.32 -11.93 -8.50
N PRO A 78 -7.06 -11.60 -7.45
CA PRO A 78 -8.42 -12.11 -7.22
C PRO A 78 -9.35 -11.90 -8.41
N LYS A 79 -10.29 -12.82 -8.60
CA LYS A 79 -11.30 -12.79 -9.67
C LYS A 79 -10.69 -12.63 -11.08
N ASN A 80 -9.47 -13.13 -11.31
CA ASN A 80 -8.73 -12.98 -12.57
C ASN A 80 -8.51 -11.52 -13.03
N LYS A 81 -8.57 -10.56 -12.11
CA LYS A 81 -8.17 -9.18 -12.35
C LYS A 81 -6.68 -9.01 -12.03
N SER A 82 -6.01 -8.05 -12.68
CA SER A 82 -4.60 -7.79 -12.38
C SER A 82 -4.40 -7.21 -10.96
N ILE A 83 -3.21 -7.36 -10.42
CA ILE A 83 -2.82 -6.69 -9.16
C ILE A 83 -2.98 -5.17 -9.30
N GLY A 84 -2.64 -4.60 -10.47
CA GLY A 84 -2.83 -3.17 -10.76
C GLY A 84 -4.28 -2.73 -10.67
N TYR A 85 -5.22 -3.54 -11.18
CA TYR A 85 -6.65 -3.27 -11.01
C TYR A 85 -7.05 -3.19 -9.53
N TRP A 86 -6.60 -4.15 -8.71
CA TRP A 86 -6.92 -4.15 -7.27
C TRP A 86 -6.24 -3.00 -6.53
N LEU A 87 -5.02 -2.65 -6.93
CA LEU A 87 -4.33 -1.49 -6.37
C LEU A 87 -5.11 -0.20 -6.66
N GLU A 88 -5.51 0.02 -7.92
CA GLU A 88 -6.29 1.19 -8.31
C GLU A 88 -7.64 1.24 -7.60
N PHE A 89 -8.34 0.10 -7.53
CA PHE A 89 -9.59 -0.05 -6.79
C PHE A 89 -9.44 0.36 -5.32
N LEU A 90 -8.43 -0.17 -4.62
CA LEU A 90 -8.19 0.14 -3.21
C LEU A 90 -7.76 1.60 -3.00
N CYS A 91 -6.95 2.15 -3.90
CA CYS A 91 -6.56 3.56 -3.85
C CYS A 91 -7.77 4.47 -3.98
N GLN A 92 -8.63 4.24 -4.97
CA GLN A 92 -9.84 5.04 -5.16
C GLN A 92 -10.81 4.87 -3.99
N LEU A 93 -10.96 3.66 -3.50
CA LEU A 93 -11.83 3.38 -2.36
C LEU A 93 -11.34 4.09 -1.09
N SER A 94 -10.03 4.10 -0.84
CA SER A 94 -9.45 4.83 0.29
C SER A 94 -9.72 6.34 0.19
N LEU A 95 -9.54 6.94 -0.99
CA LEU A 95 -9.81 8.35 -1.21
C LEU A 95 -11.30 8.69 -0.96
N ASN A 96 -12.21 7.84 -1.43
CA ASN A 96 -13.64 8.01 -1.17
C ASN A 96 -13.97 7.88 0.33
N GLY A 97 -13.30 6.99 1.04
CA GLY A 97 -13.46 6.86 2.48
C GLY A 97 -12.93 8.07 3.27
N LEU A 98 -11.86 8.71 2.81
CA LEU A 98 -11.37 9.95 3.42
C LEU A 98 -12.37 11.11 3.21
N ASP A 99 -13.00 11.18 2.02
CA ASP A 99 -14.08 12.13 1.76
C ASP A 99 -15.29 11.86 2.68
N GLU A 100 -15.70 10.60 2.84
CA GLU A 100 -16.76 10.20 3.76
C GLU A 100 -16.44 10.57 5.22
N ARG A 101 -15.20 10.28 5.68
CA ARG A 101 -14.73 10.65 7.02
C ARG A 101 -14.80 12.14 7.26
N SER A 102 -14.28 12.94 6.33
CA SER A 102 -14.28 14.39 6.42
C SER A 102 -15.67 14.93 6.64
N ASN A 103 -16.63 14.44 5.85
CA ASN A 103 -18.03 14.86 5.94
C ASN A 103 -18.73 14.37 7.23
N THR A 104 -18.44 13.15 7.67
CA THR A 104 -19.14 12.54 8.82
C THR A 104 -18.62 13.06 10.16
N LEU A 105 -17.31 13.34 10.24
CA LEU A 105 -16.64 13.75 11.48
C LEU A 105 -16.44 15.27 11.55
N ASP A 106 -16.79 16.01 10.51
CA ASP A 106 -16.54 17.46 10.38
C ASP A 106 -15.07 17.83 10.63
N ILE A 107 -14.16 17.08 9.97
CA ILE A 107 -12.71 17.28 10.06
C ILE A 107 -12.14 17.70 8.71
N LYS A 108 -10.94 18.30 8.73
CA LYS A 108 -10.22 18.58 7.48
C LYS A 108 -10.04 17.29 6.68
N ASN A 109 -10.29 17.37 5.35
CA ASN A 109 -10.12 16.21 4.49
C ASN A 109 -8.66 15.81 4.38
N GLU A 110 -8.37 14.57 4.79
CA GLU A 110 -7.02 13.99 4.78
C GLU A 110 -6.60 13.47 3.39
N ARG A 111 -7.50 13.51 2.42
CA ARG A 111 -7.24 13.07 1.03
C ARG A 111 -6.02 13.75 0.41
N GLU A 112 -5.83 15.04 0.66
CA GLU A 112 -4.71 15.84 0.15
C GLU A 112 -3.34 15.25 0.53
N LEU A 113 -3.26 14.54 1.66
CA LEU A 113 -2.01 13.95 2.15
C LEU A 113 -1.49 12.82 1.25
N ILE A 114 -2.39 12.10 0.57
CA ILE A 114 -2.03 10.86 -0.14
C ILE A 114 -2.41 10.81 -1.61
N GLU A 115 -3.37 11.62 -2.09
CA GLU A 115 -3.92 11.50 -3.45
C GLU A 115 -2.85 11.53 -4.55
N THR A 116 -1.96 12.51 -4.51
CA THR A 116 -0.88 12.63 -5.51
C THR A 116 0.08 11.44 -5.43
N LYS A 117 0.37 10.96 -4.23
CA LYS A 117 1.26 9.82 -4.00
C LYS A 117 0.65 8.51 -4.49
N LEU A 118 -0.64 8.30 -4.28
CA LEU A 118 -1.36 7.14 -4.81
C LEU A 118 -1.43 7.17 -6.34
N LYS A 119 -1.69 8.33 -6.96
CA LYS A 119 -1.61 8.50 -8.43
C LYS A 119 -0.23 8.15 -8.97
N ASN A 120 0.83 8.56 -8.28
CA ASN A 120 2.22 8.22 -8.66
C ASN A 120 2.47 6.71 -8.51
N LEU A 121 1.98 6.07 -7.45
CA LEU A 121 2.11 4.63 -7.25
C LEU A 121 1.44 3.85 -8.39
N ILE A 122 0.23 4.24 -8.77
CA ILE A 122 -0.51 3.60 -9.88
C ILE A 122 0.24 3.77 -11.21
N SER A 123 0.71 4.98 -11.50
CA SER A 123 1.30 5.29 -12.82
C SER A 123 2.75 4.87 -12.97
N LYS A 124 3.55 4.90 -11.88
CA LYS A 124 5.00 4.66 -11.92
C LYS A 124 5.43 3.33 -11.27
N GLY A 125 4.49 2.64 -10.63
CA GLY A 125 4.78 1.44 -9.86
C GLY A 125 5.34 1.74 -8.47
N THR A 126 5.68 0.67 -7.74
CA THR A 126 6.28 0.76 -6.40
C THR A 126 7.63 1.48 -6.43
N LYS A 127 8.05 2.05 -5.30
CA LYS A 127 9.39 2.67 -5.20
C LYS A 127 10.50 1.67 -5.52
N THR A 128 10.35 0.42 -5.13
CA THR A 128 11.27 -0.67 -5.50
C THR A 128 11.38 -0.82 -7.01
N LYS A 129 10.26 -0.82 -7.73
CA LYS A 129 10.25 -0.89 -9.21
C LYS A 129 10.98 0.29 -9.82
N GLN A 130 10.69 1.50 -9.36
CA GLN A 130 11.33 2.73 -9.85
C GLN A 130 12.85 2.67 -9.64
N ILE A 131 13.32 2.31 -8.44
CA ILE A 131 14.76 2.17 -8.13
C ILE A 131 15.42 1.10 -9.01
N GLN A 132 14.76 -0.03 -9.23
CA GLN A 132 15.28 -1.07 -10.12
C GLN A 132 15.42 -0.59 -11.56
N ASP A 133 14.44 0.17 -12.05
CA ASP A 133 14.47 0.71 -13.41
C ASP A 133 15.54 1.81 -13.53
N GLU A 134 15.66 2.71 -12.55
CA GLU A 134 16.71 3.70 -12.47
C GLU A 134 18.10 3.05 -12.49
N PHE A 135 18.30 2.01 -11.67
CA PHE A 135 19.56 1.27 -11.65
C PHE A 135 19.87 0.60 -12.99
N LYS A 136 18.92 -0.10 -13.59
CA LYS A 136 19.10 -0.74 -14.90
C LYS A 136 19.47 0.26 -15.99
N ASN A 137 18.86 1.44 -15.97
CA ASN A 137 19.07 2.47 -16.98
C ASN A 137 20.35 3.29 -16.74
N SER A 138 20.91 3.28 -15.53
CA SER A 138 22.11 4.06 -15.18
C SER A 138 23.39 3.52 -15.81
N GLY A 139 23.44 2.23 -16.15
CA GLY A 139 24.67 1.55 -16.60
C GLY A 139 25.76 1.43 -15.54
N GLN A 140 25.46 1.80 -14.29
CA GLN A 140 26.41 1.83 -13.18
C GLN A 140 26.56 0.45 -12.53
N THR A 141 27.64 0.24 -11.77
CA THR A 141 27.71 -0.87 -10.81
C THR A 141 26.76 -0.59 -9.65
N LEU A 142 26.23 -1.64 -9.01
CA LEU A 142 25.32 -1.49 -7.86
C LEU A 142 25.98 -0.66 -6.74
N LYS A 143 27.28 -0.85 -6.50
CA LYS A 143 28.03 -0.10 -5.47
C LYS A 143 28.08 1.39 -5.77
N SER A 144 28.34 1.77 -7.02
CA SER A 144 28.38 3.18 -7.46
C SER A 144 26.99 3.80 -7.34
N PHE A 145 25.99 3.10 -7.88
CA PHE A 145 24.60 3.57 -7.84
C PHE A 145 24.09 3.82 -6.40
N ILE A 146 24.35 2.89 -5.48
CA ILE A 146 23.98 3.06 -4.08
C ILE A 146 24.71 4.24 -3.45
N ARG A 147 26.01 4.35 -3.70
CA ARG A 147 26.83 5.43 -3.13
C ARG A 147 26.35 6.81 -3.56
N GLU A 148 26.07 6.98 -4.84
CA GLU A 148 25.69 8.28 -5.42
C GLU A 148 24.25 8.70 -5.08
N ASN A 149 23.34 7.74 -4.88
CA ASN A 149 21.93 8.05 -4.72
C ASN A 149 21.39 7.86 -3.29
N TYR A 150 22.13 7.18 -2.40
CA TYR A 150 21.57 6.76 -1.11
C TYR A 150 22.51 6.92 0.09
N LEU A 151 23.83 7.08 -0.09
CA LEU A 151 24.74 7.22 1.05
C LEU A 151 24.89 8.64 1.55
N ASP A 152 24.72 9.65 0.69
CA ASP A 152 24.77 11.07 1.08
C ASP A 152 23.55 11.54 1.90
N LEU A 153 22.55 10.65 2.09
CA LEU A 153 21.35 10.95 2.89
C LEU A 153 21.56 10.74 4.40
N TYR A 154 22.76 10.33 4.82
CA TYR A 154 23.08 9.99 6.23
C TYR A 154 24.15 10.87 6.85
N ASP A 155 24.66 11.87 6.13
CA ASP A 155 25.73 12.77 6.60
C ASP A 155 25.19 14.12 7.14
N ASP A 156 23.91 14.21 7.52
CA ASP A 156 23.31 15.35 8.23
C ASP A 156 22.82 14.98 9.65
#